data_73051e5c8862c565bbce8eaaafd8761e
#
_entry.id   73051e5c8862c565bbce8eaaafd8761e
#
_cell.length_a   1.000
_cell.length_b   1.000
_cell.length_c   1.000
_cell.angle_alpha   90.00
_cell.angle_beta   90.00
_cell.angle_gamma   90.00
#
_symmetry.space_group_name_H-M   'P 1'
#
loop_
_entity.id
_entity.type
_entity.pdbx_description
1 polymer ?
#
loop_
_entity_poly.entity_id
_entity_poly.type
_entity_poly.pdbx_seq_one_letter_code
_entity_poly.pdbx_strand_id
1 'polypeptide(L)'
;MKQNYQKMLEETIEKNQREERVPSLLLHSCCAPCSSYCLEYLSQYFKITVFYYNPNIYPEEEYTKRVAEQQHFIERLPAKYPISFVEGTYDKEYFYEMARGLEDVKEGGERCFRCYELRLRESAELAKELHMDYFTTTLSISPLKNAEKLNEIGNRLSEEYGIAYLNSDFKKKNGYKRSVELSEEYGMYRQYYCGCVFSKRERDAQIAAKAVAGNA
;
A
#
# COMPACT_ATOMS: atom_id res chain seq x y z
N MET A 1 21.69 14.49 -0.85
CA MET A 1 21.02 14.42 0.47
C MET A 1 19.86 13.45 0.37
N LYS A 2 19.64 12.59 1.37
CA LYS A 2 18.50 11.64 1.35
C LYS A 2 17.20 12.41 1.51
N GLN A 3 16.25 12.23 0.59
CA GLN A 3 14.94 12.89 0.64
C GLN A 3 14.13 12.45 1.87
N ASN A 4 13.46 13.41 2.51
CA ASN A 4 12.58 13.14 3.63
C ASN A 4 11.11 13.18 3.15
N TYR A 5 10.61 12.05 2.67
CA TYR A 5 9.26 11.93 2.11
C TYR A 5 8.15 12.19 3.14
N GLN A 6 8.40 11.94 4.42
CA GLN A 6 7.45 12.28 5.47
C GLN A 6 7.30 13.81 5.61
N LYS A 7 8.40 14.55 5.51
CA LYS A 7 8.36 16.01 5.53
C LYS A 7 7.64 16.58 4.30
N MET A 8 7.86 16.00 3.12
CA MET A 8 7.15 16.38 1.89
C MET A 8 5.63 16.17 2.01
N LEU A 9 5.21 15.06 2.63
CA LEU A 9 3.80 14.81 2.94
C LEU A 9 3.22 15.91 3.83
N GLU A 10 3.91 16.25 4.91
CA GLU A 10 3.47 17.26 5.87
C GLU A 10 3.39 18.66 5.23
N GLU A 11 4.37 19.04 4.43
CA GLU A 11 4.38 20.30 3.66
C GLU A 11 3.19 20.38 2.69
N THR A 12 2.84 19.25 2.04
CA THR A 12 1.66 19.19 1.15
C THR A 12 0.35 19.33 1.94
N ILE A 13 0.25 18.68 3.09
CA ILE A 13 -0.91 18.82 3.98
C ILE A 13 -1.05 20.26 4.47
N GLU A 14 0.02 20.86 4.98
CA GLU A 14 0.04 22.23 5.46
C GLU A 14 -0.32 23.25 4.37
N LYS A 15 0.14 23.02 3.13
CA LYS A 15 -0.24 23.85 1.98
C LYS A 15 -1.75 23.80 1.75
N ASN A 16 -2.33 22.60 1.64
CA ASN A 16 -3.76 22.44 1.42
C ASN A 16 -4.60 23.05 2.56
N GLN A 17 -4.14 22.93 3.82
CA GLN A 17 -4.81 23.54 4.97
C GLN A 17 -4.78 25.07 4.91
N ARG A 18 -3.64 25.69 4.54
CA ARG A 18 -3.56 27.15 4.35
C ARG A 18 -4.46 27.66 3.23
N GLU A 19 -4.68 26.83 2.20
CA GLU A 19 -5.58 27.12 1.09
C GLU A 19 -7.05 26.76 1.39
N GLU A 20 -7.34 26.33 2.62
CA GLU A 20 -8.68 25.85 3.07
C GLU A 20 -9.27 24.76 2.17
N ARG A 21 -8.40 23.94 1.56
CA ARG A 21 -8.78 22.85 0.64
C ARG A 21 -8.81 21.50 1.35
N VAL A 22 -9.82 20.70 0.99
CA VAL A 22 -9.88 19.25 1.32
C VAL A 22 -9.82 18.48 0.02
N PRO A 23 -8.61 18.17 -0.46
CA PRO A 23 -8.44 17.52 -1.76
C PRO A 23 -8.88 16.05 -1.74
N SER A 24 -9.15 15.52 -2.94
CA SER A 24 -9.40 14.12 -3.19
C SER A 24 -8.11 13.34 -3.33
N LEU A 25 -8.08 12.11 -2.78
CA LEU A 25 -6.90 11.23 -2.78
C LEU A 25 -7.28 9.82 -3.18
N LEU A 26 -6.69 9.28 -4.23
CA LEU A 26 -6.72 7.86 -4.51
C LEU A 26 -5.59 7.16 -3.73
N LEU A 27 -5.96 6.29 -2.80
CA LEU A 27 -5.03 5.56 -1.94
C LEU A 27 -5.01 4.08 -2.32
N HIS A 28 -3.95 3.63 -3.01
CA HIS A 28 -3.74 2.21 -3.24
C HIS A 28 -3.52 1.47 -1.90
N SER A 29 -4.31 0.44 -1.64
CA SER A 29 -4.20 -0.39 -0.44
C SER A 29 -3.89 -1.84 -0.78
N CYS A 30 -3.00 -2.46 0.03
CA CYS A 30 -2.67 -3.88 -0.11
C CYS A 30 -3.35 -4.78 0.94
N CYS A 31 -3.81 -4.24 2.06
CA CYS A 31 -4.53 -4.94 3.13
C CYS A 31 -4.94 -3.97 4.24
N ALA A 32 -5.92 -4.34 5.04
CA ALA A 32 -6.40 -3.53 6.15
C ALA A 32 -5.31 -3.16 7.18
N PRO A 33 -4.46 -4.08 7.65
CA PRO A 33 -3.37 -3.72 8.57
C PRO A 33 -2.42 -2.65 8.03
N CYS A 34 -2.08 -2.70 6.73
CA CYS A 34 -1.19 -1.71 6.13
C CYS A 34 -1.88 -0.36 5.91
N SER A 35 -3.18 -0.35 5.63
CA SER A 35 -3.94 0.87 5.39
C SER A 35 -4.43 1.55 6.68
N SER A 36 -4.47 0.85 7.80
CA SER A 36 -5.12 1.33 9.03
C SER A 36 -4.59 2.68 9.49
N TYR A 37 -3.29 2.80 9.72
CA TYR A 37 -2.69 4.08 10.09
C TYR A 37 -2.77 5.11 8.95
N CYS A 38 -2.58 4.68 7.71
CA CYS A 38 -2.66 5.60 6.58
C CYS A 38 -4.05 6.24 6.49
N LEU A 39 -5.11 5.47 6.68
CA LEU A 39 -6.49 5.95 6.67
C LEU A 39 -6.81 6.79 7.90
N GLU A 40 -6.41 6.35 9.12
CA GLU A 40 -6.57 7.14 10.35
C GLU A 40 -5.94 8.52 10.20
N TYR A 41 -4.73 8.60 9.65
CA TYR A 41 -3.98 9.85 9.48
C TYR A 41 -4.51 10.71 8.33
N LEU A 42 -4.64 10.13 7.13
CA LEU A 42 -4.95 10.90 5.92
C LEU A 42 -6.42 11.34 5.86
N SER A 43 -7.36 10.59 6.46
CA SER A 43 -8.78 10.97 6.50
C SER A 43 -9.05 12.26 7.29
N GLN A 44 -8.07 12.77 8.03
CA GLN A 44 -8.15 14.08 8.68
C GLN A 44 -7.98 15.24 7.69
N TYR A 45 -7.44 14.99 6.50
CA TYR A 45 -7.01 16.02 5.55
C TYR A 45 -7.54 15.82 4.13
N PHE A 46 -7.96 14.60 3.76
CA PHE A 46 -8.36 14.23 2.39
C PHE A 46 -9.70 13.51 2.37
N LYS A 47 -10.44 13.68 1.26
CA LYS A 47 -11.50 12.76 0.84
C LYS A 47 -10.85 11.59 0.14
N ILE A 48 -10.97 10.37 0.68
CA ILE A 48 -10.17 9.23 0.23
C ILE A 48 -11.03 8.26 -0.58
N THR A 49 -10.50 7.83 -1.73
CA THR A 49 -10.95 6.63 -2.44
C THR A 49 -9.86 5.58 -2.27
N VAL A 50 -10.16 4.52 -1.51
CA VAL A 50 -9.28 3.36 -1.39
C VAL A 50 -9.39 2.53 -2.66
N PHE A 51 -8.28 2.36 -3.37
CA PHE A 51 -8.19 1.48 -4.52
C PHE A 51 -7.51 0.19 -4.15
N TYR A 52 -8.24 -0.91 -4.23
CA TYR A 52 -7.75 -2.23 -3.89
C TYR A 52 -7.40 -3.02 -5.15
N TYR A 53 -6.18 -2.82 -5.66
CA TYR A 53 -5.66 -3.51 -6.84
C TYR A 53 -4.41 -4.32 -6.47
N ASN A 54 -4.55 -5.63 -6.33
CA ASN A 54 -3.50 -6.51 -5.84
C ASN A 54 -3.48 -7.87 -6.57
N PRO A 55 -3.17 -7.90 -7.88
CA PRO A 55 -3.15 -9.14 -8.68
C PRO A 55 -2.06 -10.13 -8.22
N ASN A 56 -1.15 -9.66 -7.36
CA ASN A 56 -0.07 -10.47 -6.79
C ASN A 56 -0.51 -11.37 -5.64
N ILE A 57 -1.68 -11.15 -5.02
CA ILE A 57 -2.07 -11.92 -3.82
C ILE A 57 -2.42 -13.36 -4.21
N TYR A 58 -1.85 -14.31 -3.48
CA TYR A 58 -2.02 -15.75 -3.66
C TYR A 58 -2.16 -16.44 -2.28
N PRO A 59 -3.04 -17.42 -2.14
CA PRO A 59 -4.05 -17.86 -3.12
C PRO A 59 -5.24 -16.88 -3.25
N GLU A 60 -6.19 -17.17 -4.12
CA GLU A 60 -7.36 -16.31 -4.38
C GLU A 60 -8.24 -16.12 -3.14
N GLU A 61 -8.34 -17.15 -2.29
CA GLU A 61 -9.05 -17.08 -1.01
C GLU A 61 -8.42 -16.05 -0.08
N GLU A 62 -7.10 -15.89 -0.13
CA GLU A 62 -6.40 -14.85 0.62
C GLU A 62 -6.71 -13.45 0.07
N TYR A 63 -6.84 -13.31 -1.24
CA TYR A 63 -7.27 -12.06 -1.87
C TYR A 63 -8.67 -11.67 -1.39
N THR A 64 -9.65 -12.58 -1.54
CA THR A 64 -11.04 -12.36 -1.13
C THR A 64 -11.15 -12.01 0.36
N LYS A 65 -10.42 -12.72 1.20
CA LYS A 65 -10.37 -12.44 2.64
C LYS A 65 -9.87 -11.03 2.93
N ARG A 66 -8.81 -10.58 2.26
CA ARG A 66 -8.24 -9.24 2.47
C ARG A 66 -9.13 -8.13 1.94
N VAL A 67 -9.87 -8.35 0.86
CA VAL A 67 -10.88 -7.42 0.34
C VAL A 67 -11.96 -7.19 1.39
N ALA A 68 -12.57 -8.27 1.87
CA ALA A 68 -13.62 -8.20 2.89
C ALA A 68 -13.15 -7.51 4.17
N GLU A 69 -11.95 -7.82 4.64
CA GLU A 69 -11.36 -7.19 5.82
C GLU A 69 -11.09 -5.71 5.62
N GLN A 70 -10.64 -5.31 4.42
CA GLN A 70 -10.41 -3.90 4.09
C GLN A 70 -11.73 -3.09 4.13
N GLN A 71 -12.79 -3.63 3.54
CA GLN A 71 -14.11 -3.00 3.56
C GLN A 71 -14.65 -2.89 4.99
N HIS A 72 -14.60 -3.99 5.75
CA HIS A 72 -15.04 -4.02 7.13
C HIS A 72 -14.28 -3.02 8.03
N PHE A 73 -12.99 -2.85 7.80
CA PHE A 73 -12.20 -1.84 8.53
C PHE A 73 -12.64 -0.41 8.18
N ILE A 74 -12.85 -0.11 6.89
CA ILE A 74 -13.28 1.23 6.45
C ILE A 74 -14.62 1.62 7.09
N GLU A 75 -15.59 0.68 7.16
CA GLU A 75 -16.91 0.91 7.76
C GLU A 75 -16.84 1.26 9.26
N ARG A 76 -15.82 0.79 9.96
CA ARG A 76 -15.66 0.98 11.41
C ARG A 76 -14.73 2.12 11.79
N LEU A 77 -13.93 2.63 10.84
CA LEU A 77 -12.97 3.68 11.12
C LEU A 77 -13.68 5.04 11.28
N PRO A 78 -13.52 5.74 12.42
CA PRO A 78 -14.03 7.08 12.58
C PRO A 78 -13.20 8.07 11.74
N ALA A 79 -13.63 8.33 10.52
CA ALA A 79 -12.98 9.23 9.59
C ALA A 79 -13.58 10.64 9.65
N LYS A 80 -12.74 11.68 9.59
CA LYS A 80 -13.23 13.07 9.51
C LYS A 80 -13.84 13.39 8.15
N TYR A 81 -13.22 12.90 7.08
CA TYR A 81 -13.73 13.03 5.71
C TYR A 81 -14.06 11.66 5.14
N PRO A 82 -14.99 11.58 4.15
CA PRO A 82 -15.47 10.31 3.61
C PRO A 82 -14.35 9.43 3.06
N ILE A 83 -14.49 8.12 3.27
CA ILE A 83 -13.66 7.10 2.65
C ILE A 83 -14.58 6.23 1.79
N SER A 84 -14.29 6.16 0.50
CA SER A 84 -14.94 5.22 -0.43
C SER A 84 -13.98 4.08 -0.78
N PHE A 85 -14.52 3.00 -1.37
CA PHE A 85 -13.76 1.81 -1.74
C PHE A 85 -14.05 1.44 -3.18
N VAL A 86 -12.99 1.16 -3.94
CA VAL A 86 -13.04 0.64 -5.31
C VAL A 86 -12.14 -0.59 -5.36
N GLU A 87 -12.73 -1.72 -5.76
CA GLU A 87 -11.99 -2.93 -6.03
C GLU A 87 -11.52 -2.94 -7.48
N GLY A 88 -10.22 -3.14 -7.70
CA GLY A 88 -9.65 -3.33 -9.02
C GLY A 88 -9.77 -4.78 -9.49
N THR A 89 -9.54 -5.02 -10.76
CA THR A 89 -9.56 -6.35 -11.35
C THR A 89 -8.51 -7.26 -10.73
N TYR A 90 -8.90 -8.45 -10.31
CA TYR A 90 -7.96 -9.47 -9.83
C TYR A 90 -7.43 -10.28 -11.02
N ASP A 91 -6.49 -9.70 -11.75
CA ASP A 91 -5.80 -10.35 -12.88
C ASP A 91 -4.43 -10.90 -12.45
N LYS A 92 -4.44 -12.11 -11.91
CA LYS A 92 -3.23 -12.82 -11.48
C LYS A 92 -2.29 -13.16 -12.63
N GLU A 93 -2.81 -13.39 -13.83
CA GLU A 93 -1.99 -13.73 -15.00
C GLU A 93 -1.09 -12.57 -15.38
N TYR A 94 -1.58 -11.34 -15.30
CA TYR A 94 -0.80 -10.13 -15.56
C TYR A 94 0.36 -9.98 -14.56
N PHE A 95 0.12 -10.31 -13.28
CA PHE A 95 1.20 -10.35 -12.29
C PHE A 95 2.25 -11.42 -12.61
N TYR A 96 1.84 -12.64 -13.00
CA TYR A 96 2.79 -13.69 -13.34
C TYR A 96 3.58 -13.37 -14.62
N GLU A 97 2.97 -12.76 -15.60
CA GLU A 97 3.67 -12.28 -16.80
C GLU A 97 4.73 -11.24 -16.45
N MET A 98 4.41 -10.24 -15.65
CA MET A 98 5.34 -9.25 -15.14
C MET A 98 6.51 -9.87 -14.36
N ALA A 99 6.25 -10.95 -13.61
CA ALA A 99 7.23 -11.63 -12.76
C ALA A 99 8.11 -12.65 -13.53
N ARG A 100 7.80 -12.94 -14.80
CA ARG A 100 8.52 -13.91 -15.61
C ARG A 100 10.02 -13.61 -15.69
N GLY A 101 10.84 -14.63 -15.37
CA GLY A 101 12.30 -14.51 -15.30
C GLY A 101 12.84 -13.85 -14.03
N LEU A 102 11.95 -13.52 -13.07
CA LEU A 102 12.31 -12.92 -11.79
C LEU A 102 11.86 -13.77 -10.59
N GLU A 103 11.46 -15.02 -10.82
CA GLU A 103 10.87 -15.91 -9.84
C GLU A 103 11.79 -16.14 -8.62
N ASP A 104 13.09 -16.24 -8.88
CA ASP A 104 14.13 -16.49 -7.87
C ASP A 104 14.72 -15.22 -7.25
N VAL A 105 14.28 -14.05 -7.71
CA VAL A 105 14.72 -12.78 -7.11
C VAL A 105 14.13 -12.65 -5.70
N LYS A 106 14.97 -12.40 -4.70
CA LYS A 106 14.57 -12.26 -3.29
C LYS A 106 13.54 -11.13 -3.09
N GLU A 107 12.73 -11.24 -2.03
CA GLU A 107 11.83 -10.16 -1.61
C GLU A 107 12.61 -8.85 -1.41
N GLY A 108 12.08 -7.75 -1.95
CA GLY A 108 12.72 -6.43 -1.94
C GLY A 108 13.59 -6.12 -3.16
N GLY A 109 13.81 -7.08 -4.07
CA GLY A 109 14.55 -6.89 -5.31
C GLY A 109 13.69 -6.47 -6.50
N GLU A 110 14.22 -6.63 -7.73
CA GLU A 110 13.65 -6.16 -8.98
C GLU A 110 12.19 -6.61 -9.20
N ARG A 111 11.86 -7.88 -8.92
CA ARG A 111 10.47 -8.36 -8.99
C ARG A 111 9.52 -7.50 -8.15
N CYS A 112 9.94 -7.12 -6.94
CA CYS A 112 9.12 -6.27 -6.09
C CYS A 112 9.00 -4.85 -6.64
N PHE A 113 10.05 -4.30 -7.27
CA PHE A 113 10.00 -2.97 -7.88
C PHE A 113 9.03 -2.93 -9.06
N ARG A 114 9.05 -3.93 -9.92
CA ARG A 114 8.06 -4.06 -10.99
C ARG A 114 6.64 -4.25 -10.45
N CYS A 115 6.48 -4.99 -9.37
CA CYS A 115 5.18 -5.14 -8.70
C CYS A 115 4.68 -3.83 -8.07
N TYR A 116 5.57 -2.95 -7.59
CA TYR A 116 5.18 -1.60 -7.15
C TYR A 116 4.70 -0.76 -8.34
N GLU A 117 5.46 -0.78 -9.42
CA GLU A 117 5.11 -0.05 -10.63
C GLU A 117 3.78 -0.49 -11.23
N LEU A 118 3.56 -1.79 -11.36
CA LEU A 118 2.29 -2.37 -11.81
C LEU A 118 1.11 -1.78 -11.05
N ARG A 119 1.18 -1.79 -9.73
CA ARG A 119 0.06 -1.32 -8.89
C ARG A 119 -0.08 0.19 -8.85
N LEU A 120 1.04 0.92 -8.87
CA LEU A 120 1.02 2.38 -8.88
C LEU A 120 0.59 2.94 -10.25
N ARG A 121 0.85 2.24 -11.35
CA ARG A 121 0.41 2.61 -12.69
C ARG A 121 -1.10 2.57 -12.80
N GLU A 122 -1.72 1.47 -12.42
CA GLU A 122 -3.18 1.34 -12.34
C GLU A 122 -3.80 2.40 -11.41
N SER A 123 -3.10 2.71 -10.31
CA SER A 123 -3.57 3.76 -9.39
C SER A 123 -3.50 5.15 -10.00
N ALA A 124 -2.47 5.47 -10.77
CA ALA A 124 -2.34 6.76 -11.45
C ALA A 124 -3.37 6.90 -12.58
N GLU A 125 -3.62 5.82 -13.31
CA GLU A 125 -4.61 5.78 -14.38
C GLU A 125 -6.03 6.00 -13.83
N LEU A 126 -6.43 5.24 -12.82
CA LEU A 126 -7.73 5.41 -12.17
C LEU A 126 -7.87 6.78 -11.51
N ALA A 127 -6.80 7.31 -10.89
CA ALA A 127 -6.82 8.64 -10.30
C ALA A 127 -7.07 9.72 -11.35
N LYS A 128 -6.51 9.58 -12.54
CA LYS A 128 -6.76 10.47 -13.69
C LYS A 128 -8.21 10.35 -14.17
N GLU A 129 -8.73 9.15 -14.35
CA GLU A 129 -10.12 8.92 -14.78
C GLU A 129 -11.12 9.52 -13.79
N LEU A 130 -10.87 9.38 -12.50
CA LEU A 130 -11.74 9.90 -11.44
C LEU A 130 -11.48 11.38 -11.11
N HIS A 131 -10.58 12.05 -11.85
CA HIS A 131 -10.20 13.45 -11.62
C HIS A 131 -9.78 13.75 -10.18
N MET A 132 -8.98 12.84 -9.59
CA MET A 132 -8.44 13.02 -8.25
C MET A 132 -7.36 14.10 -8.20
N ASP A 133 -7.22 14.79 -7.06
CA ASP A 133 -6.11 15.74 -6.87
C ASP A 133 -4.76 15.03 -6.69
N TYR A 134 -4.78 13.88 -5.99
CA TYR A 134 -3.58 13.11 -5.67
C TYR A 134 -3.79 11.60 -5.78
N PHE A 135 -2.68 10.86 -5.97
CA PHE A 135 -2.63 9.43 -5.71
C PHE A 135 -1.42 9.05 -4.86
N THR A 136 -1.51 7.95 -4.11
CA THR A 136 -0.40 7.38 -3.32
C THR A 136 -0.66 5.91 -2.97
N THR A 137 0.21 5.32 -2.14
CA THR A 137 0.08 3.92 -1.72
C THR A 137 0.36 3.72 -0.24
N THR A 138 -0.31 2.76 0.38
CA THR A 138 -0.02 2.32 1.76
C THR A 138 1.26 1.49 1.88
N LEU A 139 1.88 1.09 0.78
CA LEU A 139 3.04 0.17 0.79
C LEU A 139 4.21 0.70 1.60
N SER A 140 4.40 2.03 1.65
CA SER A 140 5.52 2.63 2.37
C SER A 140 5.46 2.45 3.90
N ILE A 141 4.32 1.98 4.47
CA ILE A 141 4.17 1.66 5.90
C ILE A 141 5.02 0.45 6.31
N SER A 142 5.21 -0.51 5.41
CA SER A 142 5.92 -1.75 5.73
C SER A 142 7.42 -1.53 5.84
N PRO A 143 8.09 -2.00 6.91
CA PRO A 143 9.54 -1.97 7.04
C PRO A 143 10.27 -2.74 5.92
N LEU A 144 9.59 -3.74 5.32
CA LEU A 144 10.12 -4.59 4.26
C LEU A 144 10.03 -3.94 2.86
N LYS A 145 9.42 -2.76 2.76
CA LYS A 145 9.24 -2.06 1.48
C LYS A 145 10.16 -0.86 1.36
N ASN A 146 10.74 -0.71 0.17
CA ASN A 146 11.63 0.40 -0.14
C ASN A 146 10.81 1.67 -0.45
N ALA A 147 10.71 2.57 0.54
CA ALA A 147 9.96 3.81 0.40
C ALA A 147 10.57 4.76 -0.64
N GLU A 148 11.90 4.77 -0.78
CA GLU A 148 12.58 5.58 -1.80
C GLU A 148 12.17 5.14 -3.20
N LYS A 149 12.19 3.83 -3.47
CA LYS A 149 11.77 3.27 -4.76
C LYS A 149 10.29 3.48 -5.05
N LEU A 150 9.42 3.39 -4.05
CA LEU A 150 7.98 3.69 -4.19
C LEU A 150 7.75 5.16 -4.59
N ASN A 151 8.46 6.09 -3.96
CA ASN A 151 8.33 7.51 -4.29
C ASN A 151 8.97 7.85 -5.64
N GLU A 152 10.09 7.23 -6.00
CA GLU A 152 10.69 7.37 -7.34
C GLU A 152 9.70 6.96 -8.45
N ILE A 153 9.10 5.78 -8.30
CA ILE A 153 8.10 5.26 -9.25
C ILE A 153 6.87 6.18 -9.28
N GLY A 154 6.34 6.55 -8.11
CA GLY A 154 5.17 7.42 -8.00
C GLY A 154 5.37 8.77 -8.66
N ASN A 155 6.53 9.42 -8.46
CA ASN A 155 6.84 10.71 -9.08
C ASN A 155 6.97 10.59 -10.61
N ARG A 156 7.61 9.53 -11.12
CA ARG A 156 7.70 9.27 -12.57
C ARG A 156 6.31 9.06 -13.19
N LEU A 157 5.44 8.29 -12.54
CA LEU A 157 4.06 8.09 -12.99
C LEU A 157 3.24 9.36 -12.88
N SER A 158 3.50 10.21 -11.88
CA SER A 158 2.88 11.54 -11.76
C SER A 158 3.14 12.41 -13.00
N GLU A 159 4.37 12.42 -13.49
CA GLU A 159 4.74 13.11 -14.73
C GLU A 159 4.07 12.48 -15.96
N GLU A 160 4.05 11.16 -16.04
CA GLU A 160 3.49 10.40 -17.17
C GLU A 160 1.96 10.60 -17.30
N TYR A 161 1.22 10.56 -16.19
CA TYR A 161 -0.24 10.64 -16.19
C TYR A 161 -0.80 12.04 -15.94
N GLY A 162 0.03 12.99 -15.48
CA GLY A 162 -0.39 14.35 -15.16
C GLY A 162 -1.23 14.46 -13.88
N ILE A 163 -1.08 13.51 -12.94
CA ILE A 163 -1.73 13.48 -11.63
C ILE A 163 -0.69 13.57 -10.53
N ALA A 164 -0.88 14.43 -9.54
CA ALA A 164 0.11 14.61 -8.48
C ALA A 164 0.27 13.35 -7.60
N TYR A 165 1.53 12.91 -7.40
CA TYR A 165 1.83 11.84 -6.45
C TYR A 165 2.05 12.43 -5.05
N LEU A 166 1.32 11.95 -4.06
CA LEU A 166 1.50 12.33 -2.67
C LEU A 166 2.68 11.54 -2.07
N ASN A 167 3.85 12.15 -2.04
CA ASN A 167 5.06 11.53 -1.50
C ASN A 167 4.87 11.15 -0.03
N SER A 168 5.31 9.94 0.37
CA SER A 168 5.08 9.44 1.73
C SER A 168 6.12 8.42 2.20
N ASP A 169 6.33 8.39 3.51
CA ASP A 169 7.01 7.29 4.20
C ASP A 169 6.26 6.99 5.50
N PHE A 170 5.12 6.31 5.38
CA PHE A 170 4.18 6.08 6.48
C PHE A 170 4.74 5.26 7.65
N LYS A 171 5.91 4.62 7.52
CA LYS A 171 6.56 3.96 8.66
C LYS A 171 7.20 4.96 9.62
N LYS A 172 7.43 6.20 9.19
CA LYS A 172 7.95 7.29 10.02
C LYS A 172 6.93 7.71 11.10
N LYS A 173 7.39 8.47 12.09
CA LYS A 173 6.57 8.97 13.21
C LYS A 173 5.75 7.87 13.91
N ASN A 174 6.36 6.69 14.07
CA ASN A 174 5.73 5.51 14.67
C ASN A 174 4.53 4.95 13.89
N GLY A 175 4.34 5.31 12.62
CA GLY A 175 3.20 4.86 11.85
C GLY A 175 3.07 3.35 11.73
N TYR A 176 4.20 2.63 11.56
CA TYR A 176 4.18 1.16 11.59
C TYR A 176 3.72 0.62 12.95
N LYS A 177 4.22 1.18 14.06
CA LYS A 177 3.79 0.80 15.41
C LYS A 177 2.29 1.03 15.57
N ARG A 178 1.79 2.22 15.17
CA ARG A 178 0.36 2.53 15.25
C ARG A 178 -0.48 1.57 14.40
N SER A 179 0.00 1.13 13.24
CA SER A 179 -0.70 0.12 12.42
C SER A 179 -0.80 -1.26 13.11
N VAL A 180 0.16 -1.60 13.98
CA VAL A 180 0.08 -2.82 14.81
C VAL A 180 -0.99 -2.65 15.88
N GLU A 181 -0.98 -1.53 16.61
CA GLU A 181 -1.97 -1.20 17.64
C GLU A 181 -3.40 -1.21 17.06
N LEU A 182 -3.60 -0.54 15.92
CA LEU A 182 -4.90 -0.54 15.23
C LEU A 182 -5.34 -1.95 14.80
N SER A 183 -4.39 -2.79 14.40
CA SER A 183 -4.72 -4.17 14.05
C SER A 183 -5.24 -4.96 15.25
N GLU A 184 -4.70 -4.71 16.44
CA GLU A 184 -5.18 -5.30 17.70
C GLU A 184 -6.53 -4.71 18.11
N GLU A 185 -6.68 -3.37 18.07
CA GLU A 185 -7.92 -2.66 18.41
C GLU A 185 -9.12 -3.13 17.57
N TYR A 186 -8.90 -3.37 16.28
CA TYR A 186 -9.95 -3.77 15.34
C TYR A 186 -10.03 -5.28 15.09
N GLY A 187 -9.15 -6.07 15.73
CA GLY A 187 -9.11 -7.53 15.57
C GLY A 187 -8.74 -7.98 14.15
N MET A 188 -7.86 -7.23 13.46
CA MET A 188 -7.50 -7.50 12.06
C MET A 188 -6.56 -8.68 11.93
N TYR A 189 -6.77 -9.46 10.89
CA TYR A 189 -5.84 -10.50 10.45
C TYR A 189 -4.54 -9.89 9.91
N ARG A 190 -3.41 -10.17 10.57
CA ARG A 190 -2.08 -9.75 10.09
C ARG A 190 -1.40 -10.91 9.36
N GLN A 191 -1.15 -10.69 8.08
CA GLN A 191 -0.48 -11.66 7.23
C GLN A 191 1.02 -11.77 7.58
N TYR A 192 1.57 -12.97 7.46
CA TYR A 192 3.00 -13.23 7.71
C TYR A 192 3.87 -13.09 6.44
N TYR A 193 3.26 -12.85 5.27
CA TYR A 193 3.93 -12.65 3.97
C TYR A 193 3.32 -11.48 3.20
N CYS A 194 4.04 -10.99 2.20
CA CYS A 194 3.62 -9.80 1.41
C CYS A 194 2.29 -10.01 0.66
N GLY A 195 2.02 -11.23 0.23
CA GLY A 195 0.83 -11.63 -0.53
C GLY A 195 1.16 -12.49 -1.75
N CYS A 196 2.28 -12.26 -2.45
CA CYS A 196 2.59 -13.05 -3.63
C CYS A 196 3.11 -14.46 -3.29
N VAL A 197 2.94 -15.39 -4.23
CA VAL A 197 3.40 -16.78 -4.11
C VAL A 197 4.89 -16.87 -3.78
N PHE A 198 5.72 -15.99 -4.31
CA PHE A 198 7.17 -15.98 -4.08
C PHE A 198 7.52 -15.61 -2.64
N SER A 199 6.91 -14.54 -2.10
CA SER A 199 7.12 -14.17 -0.70
C SER A 199 6.56 -15.21 0.27
N LYS A 200 5.47 -15.90 -0.12
CA LYS A 200 4.93 -17.02 0.66
C LYS A 200 5.95 -18.16 0.74
N ARG A 201 6.49 -18.60 -0.39
CA ARG A 201 7.54 -19.65 -0.45
C ARG A 201 8.76 -19.29 0.39
N GLU A 202 9.27 -18.07 0.30
CA GLU A 202 10.40 -17.60 1.10
C GLU A 202 10.09 -17.66 2.60
N ARG A 203 8.91 -17.23 3.02
CA ARG A 203 8.48 -17.24 4.43
C ARG A 203 8.24 -18.64 4.96
N ASP A 204 7.59 -19.49 4.19
CA ASP A 204 7.35 -20.90 4.57
C ASP A 204 8.68 -21.63 4.77
N ALA A 205 9.67 -21.41 3.88
CA ALA A 205 11.01 -21.96 4.01
C ALA A 205 11.75 -21.46 5.26
N GLN A 206 11.63 -20.15 5.58
CA GLN A 206 12.22 -19.56 6.79
C GLN A 206 11.60 -20.13 8.09
N ILE A 207 10.29 -20.34 8.09
CA ILE A 207 9.57 -20.94 9.24
C ILE A 207 10.01 -22.39 9.43
N ALA A 208 10.06 -23.17 8.35
CA ALA A 208 10.52 -24.57 8.39
C ALA A 208 11.96 -24.68 8.91
N ALA A 209 12.88 -23.82 8.42
CA ALA A 209 14.27 -23.81 8.88
C ALA A 209 14.41 -23.48 10.37
N LYS A 210 13.62 -22.53 10.89
CA LYS A 210 13.60 -22.19 12.32
C LYS A 210 13.05 -23.32 13.18
N ALA A 211 12.01 -24.02 12.72
CA ALA A 211 11.47 -25.17 13.45
C ALA A 211 12.49 -26.31 13.60
N VAL A 212 13.31 -26.56 12.58
CA VAL A 212 14.39 -27.55 12.63
C VAL A 212 15.51 -27.10 13.59
N ALA A 213 15.91 -25.83 13.53
CA ALA A 213 16.96 -25.29 14.38
C ALA A 213 16.56 -25.16 15.86
N GLY A 214 15.27 -24.98 16.17
CA GLY A 214 14.75 -24.90 17.54
C GLY A 214 14.56 -26.27 18.21
N ASN A 215 14.65 -27.35 17.47
CA ASN A 215 14.57 -28.75 17.97
C ASN A 215 15.97 -29.44 18.08
N ALA A 216 17.04 -28.72 17.82
CA ALA A 216 18.44 -29.16 17.98
C ALA A 216 19.12 -28.45 19.17
#